data_d533dab298ccff87a4b49f82e219b0e0
#
_entry.id   d533dab298ccff87a4b49f82e219b0e0
#
_cell.length_a   1.000
_cell.length_b   1.000
_cell.length_c   1.000
_cell.angle_alpha   90.00
_cell.angle_beta   90.00
_cell.angle_gamma   90.00
#
_symmetry.space_group_name_H-M   'P 1'
#
loop_
_entity.id
_entity.type
_entity.pdbx_description
1 polymer ?
#
loop_
_entity_poly.entity_id
_entity_poly.type
_entity_poly.pdbx_seq_one_letter_code
_entity_poly.pdbx_strand_id
1 'polypeptide(L)'
;MQLRQQSQQQLQHFHTVRLILGDQLNAQHTWYQQVDPKVLYLIAELHQENTYVTHHVQKICAFFSAMAQFASELGAAGHQVRYLTLDDTQGFTDLNALLECFVAETGAIKFEYQRPDEYRLLAQLSQLKLANAVVNCVDTEHFLFPFDEIDREFPQGRHRLMEHFYRRMRKRFNILMTDGKPVGGQWNFDANNRQKLKSQDIKSLPTPLMFGHNVEDILERLQRHGINTMGKADTRLLWPINRIQSLELLQYFCEYCLPAFGRFQDAMTQQHPAQWSLYHSRLSFSLNAKLISSLEVINAVIEHYHANPFIEIAQVEGFVRQILGWREYVRGIYWANMPNYANINALEAKRKLPDYFWHGKTRMNCLHHALSQSLDFAYAHHIQRLMVIGNFCLLTEIAPDEVDKWYLGVYVDAIEWVEMPNTRGMALFADGGIVGTKPYAASGSYINKMSDYCGSCHYKIKERSGALACPLNSLYWRFMDKHRAQLSHNPRIAMLYRTWDKTDETARQAILATAEQHLAQLERL
;
A
#
# COMPACT_ATOMS: atom_id res chain seq x y z
N MET A 1 5.26 0.66 36.53
CA MET A 1 5.02 1.25 37.86
C MET A 1 4.29 2.60 37.80
N GLN A 2 3.71 3.03 36.71
CA GLN A 2 3.09 4.36 36.54
C GLN A 2 1.66 4.39 35.97
N LEU A 3 0.99 3.27 35.70
CA LEU A 3 -0.47 3.26 35.48
C LEU A 3 -1.26 3.61 36.76
N ARG A 4 -0.55 3.84 37.88
CA ARG A 4 -1.11 4.00 39.21
C ARG A 4 -1.61 5.41 39.55
N GLN A 5 -1.52 6.43 38.73
CA GLN A 5 -1.86 7.79 39.10
C GLN A 5 -3.12 8.42 38.48
N GLN A 6 -3.78 7.71 37.59
CA GLN A 6 -5.07 8.21 37.04
C GLN A 6 -6.20 7.22 37.30
N SER A 7 -6.89 7.47 38.39
CA SER A 7 -8.10 6.84 38.93
C SER A 7 -7.88 5.69 39.91
N GLN A 8 -8.11 5.97 41.20
CA GLN A 8 -8.59 5.03 42.23
C GLN A 8 -10.03 4.57 41.92
N GLN A 9 -10.34 4.20 40.69
CA GLN A 9 -11.48 3.36 40.38
C GLN A 9 -11.06 1.92 40.68
N GLN A 10 -11.82 1.22 41.52
CA GLN A 10 -11.68 -0.21 41.80
C GLN A 10 -11.32 -0.94 40.50
N LEU A 11 -10.16 -1.62 40.49
CA LEU A 11 -9.73 -2.47 39.38
C LEU A 11 -10.85 -3.49 39.12
N GLN A 12 -11.65 -3.23 38.10
CA GLN A 12 -12.69 -4.16 37.70
C GLN A 12 -11.99 -5.39 37.10
N HIS A 13 -12.23 -6.56 37.68
CA HIS A 13 -11.68 -7.80 37.17
C HIS A 13 -12.40 -8.19 35.87
N PHE A 14 -11.64 -8.33 34.80
CA PHE A 14 -12.15 -8.80 33.52
C PHE A 14 -11.81 -10.28 33.34
N HIS A 15 -12.71 -11.02 32.71
CA HIS A 15 -12.45 -12.40 32.35
C HIS A 15 -11.52 -12.49 31.12
N THR A 16 -11.75 -11.61 30.15
CA THR A 16 -11.05 -11.62 28.85
C THR A 16 -10.53 -10.24 28.49
N VAL A 17 -9.28 -10.17 28.04
CA VAL A 17 -8.73 -8.99 27.34
C VAL A 17 -8.60 -9.31 25.86
N ARG A 18 -9.06 -8.40 25.00
CA ARG A 18 -8.97 -8.47 23.54
C ARG A 18 -8.13 -7.34 22.99
N LEU A 19 -7.03 -7.67 22.32
CA LEU A 19 -6.17 -6.67 21.65
C LEU A 19 -6.74 -6.35 20.27
N ILE A 20 -6.82 -5.06 19.96
CA ILE A 20 -7.13 -4.53 18.63
C ILE A 20 -5.92 -3.73 18.17
N LEU A 21 -5.30 -4.13 17.07
CA LEU A 21 -4.21 -3.38 16.41
C LEU A 21 -4.75 -2.22 15.57
N GLY A 22 -3.89 -1.26 15.25
CA GLY A 22 -4.29 -0.05 14.52
C GLY A 22 -4.87 -0.30 13.13
N ASP A 23 -4.58 -1.43 12.51
CA ASP A 23 -5.12 -1.87 11.23
C ASP A 23 -6.32 -2.84 11.36
N GLN A 24 -6.91 -3.02 12.56
CA GLN A 24 -7.98 -4.00 12.83
C GLN A 24 -9.30 -3.33 13.25
N LEU A 25 -9.65 -2.22 12.62
CA LEU A 25 -10.79 -1.37 12.98
C LEU A 25 -12.10 -1.80 12.27
N ASN A 26 -12.34 -3.12 12.22
CA ASN A 26 -13.52 -3.71 11.59
C ASN A 26 -14.70 -3.74 12.57
N ALA A 27 -15.60 -2.76 12.53
CA ALA A 27 -16.79 -2.70 13.38
C ALA A 27 -17.79 -3.86 13.17
N GLN A 28 -17.64 -4.63 12.08
CA GLN A 28 -18.51 -5.78 11.78
C GLN A 28 -17.95 -7.12 12.27
N HIS A 29 -16.78 -7.13 12.90
CA HIS A 29 -16.19 -8.35 13.45
C HIS A 29 -17.10 -8.97 14.51
N THR A 30 -17.15 -10.30 14.56
CA THR A 30 -18.01 -11.06 15.49
C THR A 30 -17.79 -10.71 16.96
N TRP A 31 -16.61 -10.22 17.33
CA TRP A 31 -16.32 -9.74 18.70
C TRP A 31 -17.27 -8.66 19.21
N TYR A 32 -17.85 -7.85 18.33
CA TYR A 32 -18.67 -6.69 18.68
C TYR A 32 -20.18 -6.94 18.55
N GLN A 33 -20.61 -8.16 18.17
CA GLN A 33 -22.03 -8.47 18.01
C GLN A 33 -22.80 -8.51 19.35
N GLN A 34 -22.09 -8.79 20.45
CA GLN A 34 -22.68 -8.86 21.78
C GLN A 34 -21.81 -8.09 22.79
N VAL A 35 -22.45 -7.26 23.60
CA VAL A 35 -21.79 -6.57 24.70
C VAL A 35 -21.63 -7.52 25.88
N ASP A 36 -20.40 -7.77 26.31
CA ASP A 36 -20.07 -8.54 27.49
C ASP A 36 -19.26 -7.64 28.48
N PRO A 37 -19.79 -7.33 29.67
CA PRO A 37 -19.10 -6.48 30.65
C PRO A 37 -17.83 -7.12 31.22
N LYS A 38 -17.62 -8.42 31.01
CA LYS A 38 -16.42 -9.16 31.44
C LYS A 38 -15.29 -9.14 30.40
N VAL A 39 -15.51 -8.54 29.22
CA VAL A 39 -14.54 -8.40 28.14
C VAL A 39 -14.03 -6.97 28.08
N LEU A 40 -12.72 -6.79 28.13
CA LEU A 40 -12.06 -5.50 27.95
C LEU A 40 -11.31 -5.48 26.62
N TYR A 41 -11.58 -4.49 25.79
CA TYR A 41 -10.86 -4.24 24.56
C TYR A 41 -9.71 -3.26 24.81
N LEU A 42 -8.51 -3.60 24.34
CA LEU A 42 -7.31 -2.77 24.42
C LEU A 42 -6.92 -2.29 23.02
N ILE A 43 -6.76 -0.98 22.87
CA ILE A 43 -6.17 -0.34 21.70
C ILE A 43 -5.04 0.57 22.22
N ALA A 44 -3.84 0.50 21.64
CA ALA A 44 -2.70 1.24 22.16
C ALA A 44 -1.84 1.84 21.05
N GLU A 45 -1.47 3.11 21.23
CA GLU A 45 -0.37 3.74 20.48
C GLU A 45 0.95 3.24 21.08
N LEU A 46 1.92 2.84 20.24
CA LEU A 46 3.19 2.27 20.69
C LEU A 46 4.37 2.95 20.02
N HIS A 47 5.39 3.28 20.81
CA HIS A 47 6.65 3.79 20.30
C HIS A 47 7.29 2.82 19.30
N GLN A 48 7.27 1.53 19.60
CA GLN A 48 7.73 0.45 18.72
C GLN A 48 7.15 0.56 17.32
N GLU A 49 5.83 0.81 17.18
CA GLU A 49 5.14 0.86 15.88
C GLU A 49 5.41 2.16 15.11
N ASN A 50 5.93 3.18 15.78
CA ASN A 50 6.22 4.48 15.16
C ASN A 50 7.71 4.67 14.79
N THR A 51 8.59 3.71 15.14
CA THR A 51 10.04 3.89 15.01
C THR A 51 10.77 2.78 14.25
N TYR A 52 10.10 1.67 13.91
CA TYR A 52 10.76 0.58 13.16
C TYR A 52 11.10 0.95 11.70
N VAL A 53 10.37 1.93 11.14
CA VAL A 53 10.71 2.69 9.94
C VAL A 53 10.34 4.16 10.17
N THR A 54 10.92 5.10 9.39
CA THR A 54 10.48 6.49 9.44
C THR A 54 9.14 6.63 8.73
N HIS A 55 8.07 6.88 9.48
CA HIS A 55 6.73 7.02 8.93
C HIS A 55 6.43 8.45 8.48
N HIS A 56 5.55 8.57 7.48
CA HIS A 56 4.94 9.84 7.13
C HIS A 56 4.03 10.33 8.27
N VAL A 57 4.17 11.62 8.62
CA VAL A 57 3.41 12.20 9.73
C VAL A 57 1.90 12.03 9.57
N GLN A 58 1.36 12.22 8.36
CA GLN A 58 -0.07 12.01 8.09
C GLN A 58 -0.51 10.55 8.23
N LYS A 59 0.38 9.58 8.00
CA LYS A 59 0.09 8.17 8.26
C LYS A 59 -0.15 7.91 9.74
N ILE A 60 0.76 8.38 10.59
CA ILE A 60 0.61 8.23 12.05
C ILE A 60 -0.67 8.93 12.52
N CYS A 61 -0.91 10.18 12.07
CA CYS A 61 -2.12 10.91 12.40
C CYS A 61 -3.40 10.17 11.97
N ALA A 62 -3.42 9.56 10.78
CA ALA A 62 -4.57 8.82 10.28
C ALA A 62 -4.86 7.58 11.13
N PHE A 63 -3.83 6.80 11.47
CA PHE A 63 -4.00 5.63 12.32
C PHE A 63 -4.41 6.01 13.74
N PHE A 64 -3.76 6.97 14.39
CA PHE A 64 -4.10 7.37 15.75
C PHE A 64 -5.51 7.97 15.83
N SER A 65 -5.89 8.81 14.87
CA SER A 65 -7.26 9.34 14.81
C SER A 65 -8.29 8.23 14.60
N ALA A 66 -8.02 7.28 13.71
CA ALA A 66 -8.93 6.16 13.46
C ALA A 66 -9.04 5.21 14.66
N MET A 67 -7.92 4.91 15.33
CA MET A 67 -7.89 4.09 16.55
C MET A 67 -8.69 4.75 17.69
N ALA A 68 -8.48 6.06 17.94
CA ALA A 68 -9.19 6.81 18.98
C ALA A 68 -10.70 6.88 18.68
N GLN A 69 -11.06 7.15 17.42
CA GLN A 69 -12.46 7.20 16.98
C GLN A 69 -13.13 5.83 17.14
N PHE A 70 -12.47 4.76 16.74
CA PHE A 70 -12.99 3.39 16.88
C PHE A 70 -13.18 2.99 18.35
N ALA A 71 -12.23 3.34 19.22
CA ALA A 71 -12.37 3.14 20.67
C ALA A 71 -13.59 3.87 21.23
N SER A 72 -13.82 5.12 20.81
CA SER A 72 -14.97 5.92 21.20
C SER A 72 -16.30 5.29 20.73
N GLU A 73 -16.35 4.83 19.47
CA GLU A 73 -17.53 4.18 18.88
C GLU A 73 -17.87 2.86 19.61
N LEU A 74 -16.88 2.02 19.90
CA LEU A 74 -17.09 0.80 20.70
C LEU A 74 -17.58 1.11 22.11
N GLY A 75 -17.01 2.13 22.78
CA GLY A 75 -17.47 2.58 24.10
C GLY A 75 -18.91 3.08 24.06
N ALA A 76 -19.29 3.87 23.04
CA ALA A 76 -20.66 4.35 22.84
C ALA A 76 -21.64 3.20 22.58
N ALA A 77 -21.18 2.10 21.96
CA ALA A 77 -21.95 0.88 21.77
C ALA A 77 -22.07 0.02 23.05
N GLY A 78 -21.45 0.43 24.17
CA GLY A 78 -21.54 -0.22 25.47
C GLY A 78 -20.42 -1.21 25.80
N HIS A 79 -19.44 -1.37 24.93
CA HIS A 79 -18.27 -2.21 25.19
C HIS A 79 -17.31 -1.57 26.18
N GLN A 80 -16.62 -2.38 26.98
CA GLN A 80 -15.54 -1.91 27.83
C GLN A 80 -14.27 -1.75 27.00
N VAL A 81 -13.78 -0.50 26.85
CA VAL A 81 -12.62 -0.19 25.98
C VAL A 81 -11.60 0.62 26.76
N ARG A 82 -10.33 0.27 26.59
CA ARG A 82 -9.20 1.07 27.05
C ARG A 82 -8.38 1.49 25.82
N TYR A 83 -8.36 2.79 25.55
CA TYR A 83 -7.45 3.39 24.59
C TYR A 83 -6.26 3.98 25.32
N LEU A 84 -5.04 3.58 24.94
CA LEU A 84 -3.79 4.06 25.51
C LEU A 84 -3.04 4.88 24.47
N THR A 85 -2.71 6.12 24.82
CA THR A 85 -1.88 7.01 24.01
C THR A 85 -0.39 6.73 24.19
N LEU A 86 0.49 7.37 23.41
CA LEU A 86 1.94 7.31 23.63
C LEU A 86 2.34 7.80 25.03
N ASP A 87 1.59 8.77 25.60
CA ASP A 87 1.83 9.26 26.96
C ASP A 87 1.60 8.15 28.00
N ASP A 88 0.62 7.25 27.75
CA ASP A 88 0.31 6.12 28.63
C ASP A 88 1.28 4.94 28.45
N THR A 89 1.81 4.77 27.22
CA THR A 89 2.64 3.60 26.86
C THR A 89 4.15 3.83 26.94
N GLN A 90 4.60 5.05 27.22
CA GLN A 90 6.02 5.45 27.20
C GLN A 90 6.94 4.64 28.13
N GLY A 91 6.38 3.97 29.15
CA GLY A 91 7.14 3.15 30.09
C GLY A 91 7.39 1.71 29.63
N PHE A 92 6.84 1.30 28.48
CA PHE A 92 6.96 -0.06 27.97
C PHE A 92 7.95 -0.13 26.80
N THR A 93 8.80 -1.15 26.82
CA THR A 93 9.83 -1.36 25.78
C THR A 93 9.23 -1.82 24.46
N ASP A 94 8.16 -2.62 24.53
CA ASP A 94 7.49 -3.22 23.39
C ASP A 94 6.04 -3.63 23.72
N LEU A 95 5.33 -4.15 22.71
CA LEU A 95 3.96 -4.62 22.85
C LEU A 95 3.80 -5.74 23.88
N ASN A 96 4.73 -6.71 23.92
CA ASN A 96 4.61 -7.84 24.86
C ASN A 96 4.73 -7.37 26.31
N ALA A 97 5.66 -6.46 26.61
CA ALA A 97 5.80 -5.86 27.94
C ALA A 97 4.54 -5.11 28.39
N LEU A 98 3.89 -4.37 27.48
CA LEU A 98 2.60 -3.74 27.75
C LEU A 98 1.53 -4.78 28.07
N LEU A 99 1.41 -5.84 27.24
CA LEU A 99 0.37 -6.87 27.38
C LEU A 99 0.54 -7.68 28.67
N GLU A 100 1.77 -8.05 29.04
CA GLU A 100 2.07 -8.76 30.28
C GLU A 100 1.61 -7.94 31.50
N CYS A 101 1.95 -6.66 31.54
CA CYS A 101 1.54 -5.76 32.59
C CYS A 101 0.01 -5.58 32.62
N PHE A 102 -0.59 -5.27 31.48
CA PHE A 102 -2.02 -4.96 31.36
C PHE A 102 -2.92 -6.15 31.72
N VAL A 103 -2.58 -7.36 31.25
CA VAL A 103 -3.33 -8.58 31.58
C VAL A 103 -3.19 -8.93 33.06
N ALA A 104 -2.01 -8.76 33.65
CA ALA A 104 -1.80 -8.98 35.08
C ALA A 104 -2.60 -7.98 35.94
N GLU A 105 -2.66 -6.71 35.56
CA GLU A 105 -3.42 -5.66 36.30
C GLU A 105 -4.94 -5.87 36.22
N THR A 106 -5.46 -6.35 35.08
CA THR A 106 -6.90 -6.63 34.88
C THR A 106 -7.36 -7.95 35.49
N GLY A 107 -6.43 -8.84 35.85
CA GLY A 107 -6.71 -10.17 36.37
C GLY A 107 -7.37 -11.10 35.35
N ALA A 108 -7.25 -10.79 34.06
CA ALA A 108 -7.84 -11.60 32.99
C ALA A 108 -7.21 -12.99 32.90
N ILE A 109 -8.03 -14.00 32.72
CA ILE A 109 -7.61 -15.41 32.54
C ILE A 109 -7.61 -15.83 31.07
N LYS A 110 -8.06 -14.97 30.17
CA LYS A 110 -8.08 -15.18 28.71
C LYS A 110 -7.59 -13.92 28.01
N PHE A 111 -6.68 -14.08 27.06
CA PHE A 111 -6.21 -13.05 26.18
C PHE A 111 -6.45 -13.45 24.73
N GLU A 112 -7.08 -12.58 23.97
CA GLU A 112 -7.37 -12.83 22.55
C GLU A 112 -6.81 -11.69 21.68
N TYR A 113 -6.28 -12.04 20.52
CA TYR A 113 -5.90 -11.08 19.50
C TYR A 113 -6.32 -11.56 18.12
N GLN A 114 -6.64 -10.63 17.23
CA GLN A 114 -6.85 -10.95 15.83
C GLN A 114 -5.48 -11.14 15.16
N ARG A 115 -5.39 -12.09 14.20
CA ARG A 115 -4.13 -12.34 13.48
C ARG A 115 -3.59 -11.05 12.87
N PRO A 116 -2.38 -10.61 13.21
CA PRO A 116 -1.76 -9.47 12.58
C PRO A 116 -1.56 -9.69 11.08
N ASP A 117 -1.62 -8.62 10.31
CA ASP A 117 -1.34 -8.65 8.87
C ASP A 117 0.16 -8.40 8.56
N GLU A 118 0.99 -8.39 9.57
CA GLU A 118 2.46 -8.31 9.48
C GLU A 118 3.11 -9.51 10.16
N TYR A 119 4.04 -10.14 9.46
CA TYR A 119 4.77 -11.30 10.00
C TYR A 119 5.52 -10.97 11.29
N ARG A 120 6.13 -9.78 11.35
CA ARG A 120 6.85 -9.25 12.52
C ARG A 120 5.98 -9.29 13.79
N LEU A 121 4.78 -8.72 13.72
CA LEU A 121 3.83 -8.70 14.85
C LEU A 121 3.27 -10.09 15.16
N LEU A 122 2.99 -10.90 14.14
CA LEU A 122 2.55 -12.28 14.37
C LEU A 122 3.64 -13.09 15.10
N ALA A 123 4.90 -12.96 14.68
CA ALA A 123 6.01 -13.62 15.34
C ALA A 123 6.19 -13.14 16.79
N GLN A 124 6.05 -11.83 17.04
CA GLN A 124 6.12 -11.25 18.40
C GLN A 124 5.00 -11.77 19.28
N LEU A 125 3.75 -11.71 18.84
CA LEU A 125 2.59 -12.17 19.63
C LEU A 125 2.55 -13.69 19.82
N SER A 126 3.10 -14.48 18.89
CA SER A 126 3.21 -15.93 19.04
C SER A 126 4.18 -16.34 20.15
N GLN A 127 5.09 -15.47 20.54
CA GLN A 127 6.05 -15.68 21.65
C GLN A 127 5.52 -15.16 23.00
N LEU A 128 4.37 -14.48 23.03
CA LEU A 128 3.76 -13.92 24.24
C LEU A 128 3.41 -15.03 25.22
N LYS A 129 3.91 -14.93 26.45
CA LYS A 129 3.63 -15.86 27.54
C LYS A 129 3.02 -15.10 28.71
N LEU A 130 1.74 -15.34 28.97
CA LEU A 130 1.03 -14.77 30.09
C LEU A 130 0.92 -15.79 31.23
N ALA A 131 1.36 -15.42 32.41
CA ALA A 131 1.48 -16.37 33.54
C ALA A 131 0.12 -17.01 33.92
N ASN A 132 -0.98 -16.23 33.84
CA ASN A 132 -2.29 -16.66 34.34
C ASN A 132 -3.40 -16.58 33.28
N ALA A 133 -3.07 -16.39 32.01
CA ALA A 133 -4.06 -16.25 30.94
C ALA A 133 -3.75 -17.15 29.74
N VAL A 134 -4.79 -17.75 29.19
CA VAL A 134 -4.72 -18.49 27.93
C VAL A 134 -4.71 -17.51 26.77
N VAL A 135 -3.74 -17.65 25.86
CA VAL A 135 -3.56 -16.82 24.67
C VAL A 135 -4.20 -17.46 23.45
N ASN A 136 -5.11 -16.75 22.78
CA ASN A 136 -5.78 -17.23 21.56
C ASN A 136 -5.62 -16.21 20.41
N CYS A 137 -5.31 -16.71 19.21
CA CYS A 137 -5.34 -15.97 17.97
C CYS A 137 -6.63 -16.30 17.20
N VAL A 138 -7.36 -15.27 16.73
CA VAL A 138 -8.56 -15.43 15.90
C VAL A 138 -8.35 -14.82 14.53
N ASP A 139 -9.23 -15.09 13.57
CA ASP A 139 -9.20 -14.46 12.24
C ASP A 139 -9.68 -12.99 12.32
N THR A 140 -9.25 -12.17 11.37
CA THR A 140 -9.67 -10.75 11.24
C THR A 140 -11.06 -10.60 10.61
N GLU A 141 -11.60 -11.66 10.01
CA GLU A 141 -12.89 -11.68 9.28
C GLU A 141 -12.99 -10.63 8.16
N HIS A 142 -11.84 -10.21 7.63
CA HIS A 142 -11.78 -9.11 6.66
C HIS A 142 -11.51 -9.54 5.23
N PHE A 143 -10.68 -10.58 5.06
CA PHE A 143 -10.25 -11.03 3.75
C PHE A 143 -11.20 -12.06 3.15
N LEU A 144 -11.36 -12.01 1.82
CA LEU A 144 -12.24 -12.92 1.10
C LEU A 144 -11.61 -14.30 0.90
N PHE A 145 -10.28 -14.38 0.79
CA PHE A 145 -9.58 -15.65 0.67
C PHE A 145 -9.13 -16.14 2.06
N PRO A 146 -9.60 -17.34 2.51
CA PRO A 146 -9.30 -17.86 3.83
C PRO A 146 -7.80 -18.08 4.05
N PHE A 147 -7.34 -17.78 5.26
CA PHE A 147 -5.92 -17.90 5.61
C PHE A 147 -5.41 -19.34 5.52
N ASP A 148 -6.20 -20.32 5.93
CA ASP A 148 -5.87 -21.74 5.92
C ASP A 148 -5.83 -22.36 4.51
N GLU A 149 -6.32 -21.65 3.49
CA GLU A 149 -6.21 -22.05 2.09
C GLU A 149 -4.95 -21.52 1.39
N ILE A 150 -4.19 -20.59 2.03
CA ILE A 150 -3.07 -19.87 1.40
C ILE A 150 -1.99 -20.84 0.91
N ASP A 151 -1.49 -21.72 1.76
CA ASP A 151 -0.38 -22.61 1.41
C ASP A 151 -0.71 -23.56 0.26
N ARG A 152 -1.99 -23.98 0.17
CA ARG A 152 -2.47 -24.83 -0.93
C ARG A 152 -2.56 -24.06 -2.24
N GLU A 153 -2.98 -22.80 -2.19
CA GLU A 153 -3.17 -21.95 -3.36
C GLU A 153 -1.87 -21.34 -3.87
N PHE A 154 -0.99 -20.93 -2.97
CA PHE A 154 0.24 -20.22 -3.24
C PHE A 154 1.46 -21.04 -2.77
N PRO A 155 1.97 -21.99 -3.60
CA PRO A 155 3.17 -22.76 -3.23
C PRO A 155 4.38 -21.84 -3.03
N GLN A 156 5.11 -22.04 -1.94
CA GLN A 156 6.28 -21.24 -1.60
C GLN A 156 7.30 -21.18 -2.73
N GLY A 157 7.83 -19.99 -3.01
CA GLY A 157 8.87 -19.74 -4.01
C GLY A 157 8.44 -19.91 -5.46
N ARG A 158 7.14 -20.10 -5.73
CA ARG A 158 6.63 -20.35 -7.09
C ARG A 158 5.66 -19.28 -7.55
N HIS A 159 5.80 -18.90 -8.81
CA HIS A 159 4.84 -18.01 -9.45
C HIS A 159 3.47 -18.66 -9.60
N ARG A 160 2.45 -17.88 -9.31
CA ARG A 160 1.04 -18.21 -9.58
C ARG A 160 0.45 -17.11 -10.46
N LEU A 161 -0.21 -17.44 -11.56
CA LEU A 161 -0.84 -16.43 -12.41
C LEU A 161 -2.03 -15.78 -11.67
N MET A 162 -1.92 -14.49 -11.40
CA MET A 162 -2.99 -13.70 -10.76
C MET A 162 -4.32 -13.80 -11.52
N GLU A 163 -4.31 -13.81 -12.84
CA GLU A 163 -5.50 -13.96 -13.67
C GLU A 163 -6.25 -15.28 -13.39
N HIS A 164 -5.55 -16.39 -13.16
CA HIS A 164 -6.20 -17.67 -12.81
C HIS A 164 -6.81 -17.63 -11.41
N PHE A 165 -6.12 -17.03 -10.46
CA PHE A 165 -6.62 -16.82 -9.11
C PHE A 165 -7.87 -15.93 -9.15
N TYR A 166 -7.83 -14.79 -9.83
CA TYR A 166 -8.94 -13.86 -9.98
C TYR A 166 -10.20 -14.52 -10.58
N ARG A 167 -10.06 -15.32 -11.65
CA ARG A 167 -11.18 -16.05 -12.26
C ARG A 167 -11.85 -17.01 -11.28
N ARG A 168 -11.07 -17.69 -10.43
CA ARG A 168 -11.62 -18.56 -9.38
C ARG A 168 -12.35 -17.76 -8.31
N MET A 169 -11.78 -16.65 -7.87
CA MET A 169 -12.43 -15.77 -6.90
C MET A 169 -13.75 -15.21 -7.45
N ARG A 170 -13.79 -14.77 -8.71
CA ARG A 170 -15.06 -14.36 -9.36
C ARG A 170 -16.11 -15.46 -9.35
N LYS A 171 -15.73 -16.68 -9.67
CA LYS A 171 -16.64 -17.85 -9.63
C LYS A 171 -17.08 -18.17 -8.21
N ARG A 172 -16.15 -18.17 -7.24
CA ARG A 172 -16.43 -18.49 -5.83
C ARG A 172 -17.47 -17.54 -5.22
N PHE A 173 -17.36 -16.25 -5.50
CA PHE A 173 -18.23 -15.21 -4.96
C PHE A 173 -19.34 -14.76 -5.93
N ASN A 174 -19.45 -15.36 -7.10
CA ASN A 174 -20.41 -15.00 -8.16
C ASN A 174 -20.32 -13.51 -8.57
N ILE A 175 -19.13 -12.91 -8.52
CA ILE A 175 -18.89 -11.47 -8.79
C ILE A 175 -18.72 -11.25 -10.30
N LEU A 176 -19.52 -10.36 -10.89
CA LEU A 176 -19.59 -10.07 -12.33
C LEU A 176 -19.75 -11.35 -13.18
N MET A 177 -20.59 -12.27 -12.72
CA MET A 177 -20.91 -13.53 -13.38
C MET A 177 -22.40 -13.59 -13.72
N THR A 178 -22.73 -14.19 -14.88
CA THR A 178 -24.10 -14.50 -15.31
C THR A 178 -24.07 -15.90 -15.94
N ASP A 179 -24.89 -16.83 -15.44
CA ASP A 179 -24.98 -18.21 -15.94
C ASP A 179 -23.61 -18.92 -16.03
N GLY A 180 -22.76 -18.69 -15.02
CA GLY A 180 -21.41 -19.28 -14.94
C GLY A 180 -20.38 -18.67 -15.88
N LYS A 181 -20.75 -17.63 -16.64
CA LYS A 181 -19.87 -16.89 -17.58
C LYS A 181 -19.58 -15.48 -17.08
N PRO A 182 -18.43 -14.88 -17.43
CA PRO A 182 -18.14 -13.50 -17.05
C PRO A 182 -19.08 -12.52 -17.78
N VAL A 183 -19.59 -11.53 -17.05
CA VAL A 183 -20.37 -10.41 -17.61
C VAL A 183 -19.54 -9.72 -18.69
N GLY A 184 -20.16 -9.39 -19.82
CA GLY A 184 -19.50 -8.82 -21.00
C GLY A 184 -18.68 -9.83 -21.83
N GLY A 185 -18.76 -11.14 -21.52
CA GLY A 185 -18.14 -12.23 -22.28
C GLY A 185 -16.62 -12.35 -22.15
N GLN A 186 -15.96 -11.48 -21.38
CA GLN A 186 -14.51 -11.45 -21.19
C GLN A 186 -14.14 -11.46 -19.71
N TRP A 187 -12.95 -12.03 -19.41
CA TRP A 187 -12.44 -12.09 -18.04
C TRP A 187 -11.74 -10.81 -17.63
N ASN A 188 -11.18 -10.05 -18.57
CA ASN A 188 -10.60 -8.74 -18.32
C ASN A 188 -10.77 -7.80 -19.53
N PHE A 189 -10.80 -6.51 -19.26
CA PHE A 189 -11.00 -5.45 -20.24
C PHE A 189 -9.82 -4.46 -20.30
N ASP A 190 -8.63 -4.86 -19.88
CA ASP A 190 -7.43 -4.00 -19.87
C ASP A 190 -7.12 -3.32 -21.20
N ALA A 191 -7.46 -3.96 -22.31
CA ALA A 191 -7.23 -3.39 -23.65
C ALA A 191 -8.04 -2.11 -23.90
N ASN A 192 -9.17 -1.91 -23.20
CA ASN A 192 -10.04 -0.76 -23.34
C ASN A 192 -9.63 0.41 -22.43
N ASN A 193 -8.74 0.15 -21.47
CA ASN A 193 -8.29 1.08 -20.44
C ASN A 193 -6.92 1.70 -20.77
N ARG A 194 -6.36 2.53 -19.87
CA ARG A 194 -5.00 3.10 -19.92
C ARG A 194 -4.77 4.14 -21.03
N GLN A 195 -5.70 5.10 -21.11
CA GLN A 195 -5.57 6.24 -22.02
C GLN A 195 -4.84 7.41 -21.35
N LYS A 196 -4.18 8.26 -22.17
CA LYS A 196 -3.61 9.53 -21.71
C LYS A 196 -4.72 10.57 -21.54
N LEU A 197 -4.61 11.42 -20.52
CA LEU A 197 -5.45 12.60 -20.35
C LEU A 197 -5.21 13.61 -21.48
N LYS A 198 -6.28 14.10 -22.10
CA LYS A 198 -6.28 15.24 -23.01
C LYS A 198 -6.60 16.51 -22.23
N SER A 199 -6.36 17.69 -22.82
CA SER A 199 -6.63 18.97 -22.17
C SER A 199 -8.07 19.12 -21.66
N GLN A 200 -9.07 18.53 -22.38
CA GLN A 200 -10.46 18.54 -21.94
C GLN A 200 -10.68 17.62 -20.73
N ASP A 201 -10.05 16.45 -20.71
CA ASP A 201 -10.15 15.50 -19.59
C ASP A 201 -9.55 16.11 -18.30
N ILE A 202 -8.43 16.86 -18.43
CA ILE A 202 -7.81 17.55 -17.30
C ILE A 202 -8.74 18.60 -16.70
N LYS A 203 -9.46 19.37 -17.52
CA LYS A 203 -10.41 20.40 -17.05
C LYS A 203 -11.62 19.82 -16.31
N SER A 204 -11.97 18.56 -16.58
CA SER A 204 -13.11 17.87 -15.98
C SER A 204 -12.74 16.95 -14.82
N LEU A 205 -11.50 17.03 -14.31
CA LEU A 205 -11.08 16.24 -13.14
C LEU A 205 -11.97 16.58 -11.93
N PRO A 206 -12.46 15.56 -11.20
CA PRO A 206 -13.29 15.77 -10.03
C PRO A 206 -12.48 16.42 -8.89
N THR A 207 -13.12 17.31 -8.13
CA THR A 207 -12.54 17.88 -6.92
C THR A 207 -12.44 16.78 -5.85
N PRO A 208 -11.24 16.49 -5.32
CA PRO A 208 -11.09 15.41 -4.34
C PRO A 208 -11.89 15.64 -3.06
N LEU A 209 -12.64 14.63 -2.61
CA LEU A 209 -13.25 14.66 -1.28
C LEU A 209 -12.15 14.57 -0.21
N MET A 210 -12.15 15.48 0.75
CA MET A 210 -11.19 15.57 1.86
C MET A 210 -11.95 15.85 3.17
N PHE A 211 -11.52 15.28 4.29
CA PHE A 211 -12.26 15.33 5.57
C PHE A 211 -11.79 16.44 6.52
N GLY A 212 -10.51 16.75 6.59
CA GLY A 212 -9.99 17.91 7.30
C GLY A 212 -10.04 17.82 8.83
N HIS A 213 -9.75 16.64 9.42
CA HIS A 213 -9.71 16.47 10.88
C HIS A 213 -8.57 17.26 11.51
N ASN A 214 -8.84 17.90 12.66
CA ASN A 214 -7.78 18.51 13.47
C ASN A 214 -6.96 17.40 14.16
N VAL A 215 -5.65 17.44 13.96
CA VAL A 215 -4.67 16.47 14.52
C VAL A 215 -3.55 17.16 15.31
N GLU A 216 -3.77 18.39 15.75
CA GLU A 216 -2.77 19.21 16.45
C GLU A 216 -2.27 18.53 17.72
N ASP A 217 -3.16 17.94 18.51
CA ASP A 217 -2.84 17.17 19.71
C ASP A 217 -1.96 15.94 19.43
N ILE A 218 -2.17 15.28 18.29
CA ILE A 218 -1.33 14.15 17.87
C ILE A 218 0.06 14.66 17.47
N LEU A 219 0.14 15.74 16.69
CA LEU A 219 1.42 16.35 16.28
C LEU A 219 2.26 16.76 17.50
N GLU A 220 1.63 17.41 18.49
CA GLU A 220 2.28 17.77 19.76
C GLU A 220 2.76 16.54 20.53
N ARG A 221 1.96 15.47 20.57
CA ARG A 221 2.31 14.20 21.19
C ARG A 221 3.52 13.56 20.53
N LEU A 222 3.54 13.49 19.19
CA LEU A 222 4.69 12.97 18.43
C LEU A 222 5.97 13.76 18.73
N GLN A 223 5.86 15.08 18.83
CA GLN A 223 6.99 15.94 19.18
C GLN A 223 7.48 15.67 20.61
N ARG A 224 6.58 15.57 21.60
CA ARG A 224 6.96 15.26 23.00
C ARG A 224 7.69 13.92 23.13
N HIS A 225 7.28 12.93 22.33
CA HIS A 225 7.89 11.59 22.33
C HIS A 225 9.10 11.45 21.40
N GLY A 226 9.54 12.51 20.73
CA GLY A 226 10.70 12.51 19.84
C GLY A 226 10.55 11.56 18.65
N ILE A 227 9.32 11.34 18.14
CA ILE A 227 9.07 10.50 16.98
C ILE A 227 9.51 11.23 15.71
N ASN A 228 10.55 10.71 15.06
CA ASN A 228 10.99 11.22 13.77
C ASN A 228 10.01 10.82 12.66
N THR A 229 9.59 11.80 11.87
CA THR A 229 8.63 11.60 10.79
C THR A 229 9.14 12.17 9.47
N MET A 230 8.56 11.72 8.35
CA MET A 230 8.78 12.31 7.03
C MET A 230 7.51 12.96 6.49
N GLY A 231 7.66 13.71 5.39
CA GLY A 231 6.57 14.34 4.69
C GLY A 231 6.06 15.61 5.34
N LYS A 232 5.01 16.19 4.76
CA LYS A 232 4.46 17.46 5.21
C LYS A 232 3.49 17.26 6.36
N ALA A 233 3.80 17.89 7.49
CA ALA A 233 2.86 18.02 8.60
C ALA A 233 1.78 19.06 8.25
N ASP A 234 0.52 18.71 8.48
CA ASP A 234 -0.62 19.61 8.39
C ASP A 234 -1.53 19.32 9.59
N THR A 235 -2.07 20.37 10.21
CA THR A 235 -3.03 20.22 11.31
C THR A 235 -4.38 19.69 10.85
N ARG A 236 -4.62 19.67 9.52
CA ARG A 236 -5.86 19.19 8.91
C ARG A 236 -5.62 17.90 8.12
N LEU A 237 -5.88 16.77 8.76
CA LEU A 237 -5.80 15.45 8.12
C LEU A 237 -6.89 15.27 7.06
N LEU A 238 -6.49 14.93 5.85
CA LEU A 238 -7.41 14.80 4.70
C LEU A 238 -8.08 13.41 4.58
N TRP A 239 -7.60 12.40 5.31
CA TRP A 239 -8.02 11.02 5.21
C TRP A 239 -9.26 10.72 6.07
N PRO A 240 -10.12 9.74 5.67
CA PRO A 240 -11.21 9.27 6.52
C PRO A 240 -10.66 8.55 7.75
N ILE A 241 -11.32 8.73 8.91
CA ILE A 241 -10.89 8.12 10.18
C ILE A 241 -11.93 7.13 10.76
N ASN A 242 -13.06 6.94 10.09
CA ASN A 242 -14.10 6.01 10.54
C ASN A 242 -14.85 5.40 9.35
N ARG A 243 -15.74 4.46 9.68
CA ARG A 243 -16.54 3.75 8.70
C ARG A 243 -17.47 4.66 7.89
N ILE A 244 -18.13 5.64 8.54
CA ILE A 244 -19.08 6.55 7.87
C ILE A 244 -18.37 7.33 6.77
N GLN A 245 -17.25 7.95 7.08
CA GLN A 245 -16.44 8.70 6.11
C GLN A 245 -15.83 7.81 5.02
N SER A 246 -15.48 6.57 5.37
CA SER A 246 -15.02 5.60 4.37
C SER A 246 -16.11 5.23 3.37
N LEU A 247 -17.37 5.13 3.81
CA LEU A 247 -18.53 4.93 2.94
C LEU A 247 -18.85 6.18 2.12
N GLU A 248 -18.72 7.39 2.68
CA GLU A 248 -18.83 8.65 1.92
C GLU A 248 -17.78 8.74 0.81
N LEU A 249 -16.53 8.34 1.09
CA LEU A 249 -15.48 8.28 0.08
C LEU A 249 -15.77 7.23 -1.00
N LEU A 250 -16.34 6.09 -0.63
CA LEU A 250 -16.78 5.05 -1.57
C LEU A 250 -17.90 5.56 -2.47
N GLN A 251 -18.90 6.22 -1.89
CA GLN A 251 -20.00 6.84 -2.65
C GLN A 251 -19.47 7.89 -3.63
N TYR A 252 -18.61 8.78 -3.16
CA TYR A 252 -17.93 9.78 -4.00
C TYR A 252 -17.17 9.13 -5.17
N PHE A 253 -16.42 8.05 -4.89
CA PHE A 253 -15.72 7.32 -5.95
C PHE A 253 -16.67 6.75 -6.99
N CYS A 254 -17.71 6.07 -6.57
CA CYS A 254 -18.68 5.45 -7.47
C CYS A 254 -19.38 6.48 -8.36
N GLU A 255 -19.67 7.65 -7.81
CA GLU A 255 -20.44 8.70 -8.49
C GLU A 255 -19.57 9.53 -9.45
N TYR A 256 -18.37 9.97 -9.01
CA TYR A 256 -17.56 10.94 -9.74
C TYR A 256 -16.31 10.35 -10.42
N CYS A 257 -15.78 9.23 -9.94
CA CYS A 257 -14.52 8.70 -10.42
C CYS A 257 -14.67 7.41 -11.25
N LEU A 258 -15.51 6.49 -10.81
CA LEU A 258 -15.70 5.18 -11.43
C LEU A 258 -16.00 5.22 -12.93
N PRO A 259 -16.83 6.17 -13.45
CA PRO A 259 -17.12 6.25 -14.90
C PRO A 259 -15.89 6.46 -15.79
N ALA A 260 -14.78 6.97 -15.22
CA ALA A 260 -13.54 7.23 -15.95
C ALA A 260 -12.32 6.50 -15.37
N PHE A 261 -12.49 5.73 -14.29
CA PHE A 261 -11.40 5.08 -13.54
C PHE A 261 -10.48 4.25 -14.43
N GLY A 262 -11.00 3.22 -15.09
CA GLY A 262 -10.19 2.33 -15.92
C GLY A 262 -9.59 3.05 -17.13
N ARG A 263 -10.37 3.94 -17.76
CA ARG A 263 -9.91 4.73 -18.89
C ARG A 263 -8.64 5.51 -18.57
N PHE A 264 -8.51 6.09 -17.36
CA PHE A 264 -7.38 6.92 -16.96
C PHE A 264 -6.54 6.34 -15.82
N GLN A 265 -6.65 5.04 -15.52
CA GLN A 265 -5.98 4.40 -14.40
C GLN A 265 -4.44 4.52 -14.41
N ASP A 266 -3.83 4.67 -15.60
CA ASP A 266 -2.38 4.84 -15.76
C ASP A 266 -1.99 6.31 -16.03
N ALA A 267 -2.94 7.22 -16.14
CA ALA A 267 -2.68 8.61 -16.51
C ALA A 267 -2.06 9.41 -15.36
N MET A 268 -1.21 10.37 -15.71
CA MET A 268 -0.58 11.32 -14.80
C MET A 268 -0.55 12.71 -15.44
N THR A 269 -0.62 13.78 -14.63
CA THR A 269 -0.51 15.16 -15.09
C THR A 269 0.10 16.05 -14.02
N GLN A 270 0.65 17.20 -14.41
CA GLN A 270 1.08 18.27 -13.51
C GLN A 270 0.24 19.54 -13.64
N GLN A 271 -0.83 19.51 -14.46
CA GLN A 271 -1.55 20.72 -14.90
C GLN A 271 -2.84 21.01 -14.12
N HIS A 272 -3.11 20.30 -13.01
CA HIS A 272 -4.36 20.50 -12.27
C HIS A 272 -4.17 20.29 -10.77
N PRO A 273 -4.83 21.05 -9.89
CA PRO A 273 -4.75 20.85 -8.44
C PRO A 273 -5.17 19.46 -7.96
N ALA A 274 -6.10 18.80 -8.66
CA ALA A 274 -6.52 17.42 -8.38
C ALA A 274 -5.58 16.34 -8.97
N GLN A 275 -4.39 16.70 -9.47
CA GLN A 275 -3.42 15.77 -10.07
C GLN A 275 -3.03 14.61 -9.15
N TRP A 276 -3.09 14.80 -7.85
CA TRP A 276 -2.73 13.78 -6.86
C TRP A 276 -3.79 12.69 -6.69
N SER A 277 -5.06 13.00 -6.97
CA SER A 277 -6.20 12.10 -6.81
C SER A 277 -6.69 11.53 -8.14
N LEU A 278 -6.79 12.34 -9.19
CA LEU A 278 -7.38 12.01 -10.49
C LEU A 278 -8.73 11.29 -10.31
N TYR A 279 -8.89 10.13 -10.94
CA TYR A 279 -10.08 9.26 -10.84
C TYR A 279 -9.85 8.05 -9.91
N HIS A 280 -8.82 8.08 -9.06
CA HIS A 280 -8.51 6.97 -8.14
C HIS A 280 -9.40 7.01 -6.89
N SER A 281 -9.75 5.82 -6.38
CA SER A 281 -10.71 5.68 -5.28
C SER A 281 -10.19 6.21 -3.94
N ARG A 282 -8.88 6.13 -3.70
CA ARG A 282 -8.23 6.45 -2.41
C ARG A 282 -8.78 5.66 -1.22
N LEU A 283 -9.42 4.50 -1.48
CA LEU A 283 -10.02 3.63 -0.48
C LEU A 283 -9.02 2.70 0.21
N SER A 284 -7.76 2.72 -0.23
CA SER A 284 -6.74 1.78 0.25
C SER A 284 -6.48 1.88 1.76
N PHE A 285 -6.44 3.09 2.34
CA PHE A 285 -6.35 3.26 3.79
C PHE A 285 -7.57 2.67 4.51
N SER A 286 -8.78 3.01 4.06
CA SER A 286 -10.02 2.48 4.64
C SER A 286 -10.11 0.95 4.61
N LEU A 287 -9.66 0.34 3.50
CA LEU A 287 -9.61 -1.11 3.35
C LEU A 287 -8.51 -1.74 4.23
N ASN A 288 -7.35 -1.10 4.33
CA ASN A 288 -6.21 -1.66 5.06
C ASN A 288 -6.35 -1.49 6.57
N ALA A 289 -6.95 -0.38 7.03
CA ALA A 289 -7.36 -0.21 8.42
C ALA A 289 -8.65 -0.99 8.77
N LYS A 290 -9.27 -1.67 7.79
CA LYS A 290 -10.49 -2.48 7.92
C LYS A 290 -11.76 -1.70 8.32
N LEU A 291 -11.78 -0.38 8.03
CA LEU A 291 -12.97 0.46 8.26
C LEU A 291 -14.16 0.05 7.37
N ILE A 292 -13.88 -0.46 6.17
CA ILE A 292 -14.84 -1.05 5.23
C ILE A 292 -14.28 -2.37 4.66
N SER A 293 -15.17 -3.29 4.28
CA SER A 293 -14.76 -4.58 3.72
C SER A 293 -14.62 -4.57 2.20
N SER A 294 -13.81 -5.48 1.67
CA SER A 294 -13.64 -5.67 0.23
C SER A 294 -14.98 -5.99 -0.48
N LEU A 295 -15.84 -6.78 0.17
CA LEU A 295 -17.12 -7.18 -0.42
C LEU A 295 -18.09 -6.01 -0.51
N GLU A 296 -18.15 -5.14 0.51
CA GLU A 296 -18.97 -3.91 0.47
C GLU A 296 -18.54 -2.99 -0.67
N VAL A 297 -17.24 -2.79 -0.84
CA VAL A 297 -16.70 -1.96 -1.92
C VAL A 297 -17.06 -2.54 -3.29
N ILE A 298 -16.90 -3.85 -3.48
CA ILE A 298 -17.25 -4.53 -4.73
C ILE A 298 -18.76 -4.42 -5.02
N ASN A 299 -19.60 -4.67 -4.03
CA ASN A 299 -21.06 -4.61 -4.19
C ASN A 299 -21.52 -3.20 -4.54
N ALA A 300 -21.04 -2.17 -3.85
CA ALA A 300 -21.37 -0.78 -4.15
C ALA A 300 -21.01 -0.39 -5.59
N VAL A 301 -19.81 -0.81 -6.07
CA VAL A 301 -19.38 -0.55 -7.45
C VAL A 301 -20.29 -1.26 -8.47
N ILE A 302 -20.70 -2.50 -8.20
CA ILE A 302 -21.61 -3.27 -9.07
C ILE A 302 -23.02 -2.65 -9.07
N GLU A 303 -23.53 -2.24 -7.92
CA GLU A 303 -24.82 -1.56 -7.80
C GLU A 303 -24.85 -0.25 -8.62
N HIS A 304 -23.79 0.57 -8.52
CA HIS A 304 -23.68 1.79 -9.33
C HIS A 304 -23.57 1.49 -10.84
N TYR A 305 -22.89 0.41 -11.22
CA TYR A 305 -22.84 -0.04 -12.61
C TYR A 305 -24.23 -0.38 -13.15
N HIS A 306 -25.05 -1.06 -12.38
CA HIS A 306 -26.41 -1.41 -12.81
C HIS A 306 -27.36 -0.20 -12.83
N ALA A 307 -27.12 0.78 -11.95
CA ALA A 307 -27.94 1.99 -11.84
C ALA A 307 -27.57 3.08 -12.85
N ASN A 308 -26.33 3.10 -13.36
CA ASN A 308 -25.82 4.18 -14.20
C ASN A 308 -25.33 3.65 -15.57
N PRO A 309 -26.09 3.94 -16.67
CA PRO A 309 -25.74 3.45 -18.01
C PRO A 309 -24.45 4.05 -18.59
N PHE A 310 -23.88 5.08 -17.97
CA PHE A 310 -22.61 5.68 -18.39
C PHE A 310 -21.38 4.96 -17.81
N ILE A 311 -21.56 4.02 -16.89
CA ILE A 311 -20.48 3.21 -16.36
C ILE A 311 -20.33 1.96 -17.22
N GLU A 312 -19.23 1.85 -17.95
CA GLU A 312 -18.96 0.69 -18.80
C GLU A 312 -18.39 -0.47 -17.96
N ILE A 313 -18.63 -1.71 -18.40
CA ILE A 313 -18.12 -2.91 -17.74
C ILE A 313 -16.58 -2.88 -17.58
N ALA A 314 -15.86 -2.25 -18.51
CA ALA A 314 -14.40 -2.13 -18.45
C ALA A 314 -13.91 -1.35 -17.22
N GLN A 315 -14.68 -0.34 -16.76
CA GLN A 315 -14.37 0.44 -15.57
C GLN A 315 -14.55 -0.42 -14.31
N VAL A 316 -15.67 -1.09 -14.23
CA VAL A 316 -16.07 -1.92 -13.07
C VAL A 316 -15.18 -3.15 -12.92
N GLU A 317 -14.99 -3.91 -14.02
CA GLU A 317 -14.13 -5.08 -14.00
C GLU A 317 -12.69 -4.70 -13.67
N GLY A 318 -12.19 -3.60 -14.26
CA GLY A 318 -10.85 -3.08 -13.94
C GLY A 318 -10.69 -2.76 -12.46
N PHE A 319 -11.68 -2.17 -11.81
CA PHE A 319 -11.66 -1.88 -10.38
C PHE A 319 -11.82 -3.15 -9.52
N VAL A 320 -12.81 -3.98 -9.80
CA VAL A 320 -13.05 -5.24 -9.06
C VAL A 320 -11.81 -6.14 -9.09
N ARG A 321 -11.07 -6.15 -10.19
CA ARG A 321 -9.82 -6.92 -10.32
C ARG A 321 -8.72 -6.42 -9.38
N GLN A 322 -8.69 -5.13 -9.04
CA GLN A 322 -7.74 -4.63 -8.03
C GLN A 322 -8.10 -5.16 -6.63
N ILE A 323 -9.39 -5.20 -6.28
CA ILE A 323 -9.85 -5.61 -4.94
C ILE A 323 -9.89 -7.13 -4.81
N LEU A 324 -10.63 -7.82 -5.67
CA LEU A 324 -10.83 -9.28 -5.61
C LEU A 324 -9.62 -10.07 -6.12
N GLY A 325 -8.90 -9.51 -7.11
CA GLY A 325 -7.73 -10.13 -7.72
C GLY A 325 -6.45 -9.77 -6.97
N TRP A 326 -5.91 -8.58 -7.26
CA TRP A 326 -4.57 -8.20 -6.78
C TRP A 326 -4.45 -8.13 -5.26
N ARG A 327 -5.40 -7.53 -4.55
CA ARG A 327 -5.34 -7.40 -3.09
C ARG A 327 -5.25 -8.77 -2.40
N GLU A 328 -6.14 -9.70 -2.74
CA GLU A 328 -6.14 -11.05 -2.15
C GLU A 328 -4.92 -11.88 -2.62
N TYR A 329 -4.50 -11.70 -3.88
CA TYR A 329 -3.35 -12.38 -4.45
C TYR A 329 -2.04 -11.98 -3.75
N VAL A 330 -1.76 -10.69 -3.58
CA VAL A 330 -0.49 -10.25 -2.94
C VAL A 330 -0.44 -10.66 -1.47
N ARG A 331 -1.59 -10.67 -0.77
CA ARG A 331 -1.68 -11.23 0.58
C ARG A 331 -1.31 -12.73 0.61
N GLY A 332 -1.83 -13.50 -0.35
CA GLY A 332 -1.48 -14.91 -0.48
C GLY A 332 0.02 -15.12 -0.74
N ILE A 333 0.60 -14.35 -1.67
CA ILE A 333 2.05 -14.40 -1.95
C ILE A 333 2.88 -14.06 -0.70
N TYR A 334 2.49 -13.00 0.01
CA TYR A 334 3.19 -12.58 1.22
C TYR A 334 3.24 -13.70 2.25
N TRP A 335 2.08 -14.21 2.68
CA TRP A 335 2.02 -15.21 3.75
C TRP A 335 2.64 -16.55 3.36
N ALA A 336 2.49 -17.00 2.12
CA ALA A 336 3.10 -18.24 1.64
C ALA A 336 4.62 -18.19 1.59
N ASN A 337 5.23 -17.01 1.55
CA ASN A 337 6.68 -16.87 1.37
C ASN A 337 7.41 -16.27 2.59
N MET A 338 6.70 -15.69 3.57
CA MET A 338 7.32 -15.19 4.80
C MET A 338 7.84 -16.33 5.68
N PRO A 339 8.94 -16.12 6.47
CA PRO A 339 9.75 -14.89 6.57
C PRO A 339 10.77 -14.70 5.45
N ASN A 340 11.05 -15.69 4.64
CA ASN A 340 12.15 -15.69 3.68
C ASN A 340 11.97 -14.64 2.58
N TYR A 341 10.74 -14.27 2.25
CA TYR A 341 10.42 -13.29 1.23
C TYR A 341 11.11 -11.94 1.46
N ALA A 342 11.19 -11.50 2.71
CA ALA A 342 11.84 -10.26 3.10
C ALA A 342 13.35 -10.19 2.80
N ASN A 343 13.99 -11.34 2.53
CA ASN A 343 15.43 -11.42 2.28
C ASN A 343 15.79 -11.64 0.80
N ILE A 344 14.79 -11.80 -0.09
CA ILE A 344 15.06 -12.12 -1.50
C ILE A 344 15.54 -10.87 -2.24
N ASN A 345 16.67 -10.99 -2.93
CA ASN A 345 17.24 -9.95 -3.80
C ASN A 345 17.87 -10.62 -5.05
N ALA A 346 17.01 -11.13 -5.93
CA ALA A 346 17.41 -11.92 -7.10
C ALA A 346 18.25 -11.15 -8.13
N LEU A 347 18.16 -9.81 -8.14
CA LEU A 347 18.94 -8.95 -9.03
C LEU A 347 20.22 -8.38 -8.37
N GLU A 348 20.49 -8.75 -7.12
CA GLU A 348 21.65 -8.31 -6.34
C GLU A 348 21.84 -6.79 -6.28
N ALA A 349 20.74 -6.04 -6.23
CA ALA A 349 20.74 -4.59 -6.12
C ALA A 349 21.25 -4.14 -4.73
N LYS A 350 22.12 -3.12 -4.67
CA LYS A 350 22.86 -2.77 -3.44
C LYS A 350 22.97 -1.26 -3.16
N ARG A 351 22.44 -0.40 -4.05
CA ARG A 351 22.58 1.05 -3.87
C ARG A 351 21.62 1.56 -2.80
N LYS A 352 21.98 2.65 -2.15
CA LYS A 352 21.11 3.37 -1.22
C LYS A 352 20.11 4.24 -2.00
N LEU A 353 19.00 4.57 -1.36
CA LEU A 353 18.08 5.61 -1.86
C LEU A 353 18.80 6.96 -1.87
N PRO A 354 18.69 7.72 -2.98
CA PRO A 354 19.18 9.09 -3.04
C PRO A 354 18.47 10.01 -2.04
N ASP A 355 19.19 11.03 -1.55
CA ASP A 355 18.69 11.96 -0.55
C ASP A 355 17.40 12.69 -0.98
N TYR A 356 17.22 12.95 -2.27
CA TYR A 356 16.00 13.59 -2.79
C TYR A 356 14.71 12.76 -2.61
N PHE A 357 14.77 11.51 -2.21
CA PHE A 357 13.58 10.75 -1.80
C PHE A 357 12.91 11.34 -0.55
N TRP A 358 13.67 12.08 0.26
CA TRP A 358 13.20 12.69 1.50
C TRP A 358 12.68 14.12 1.35
N HIS A 359 12.90 14.75 0.19
CA HIS A 359 12.49 16.15 -0.05
C HIS A 359 11.97 16.45 -1.46
N GLY A 360 11.96 15.47 -2.37
CA GLY A 360 11.40 15.59 -3.73
C GLY A 360 12.21 16.41 -4.73
N LYS A 361 13.36 16.99 -4.37
CA LYS A 361 14.12 17.91 -5.23
C LYS A 361 15.05 17.17 -6.19
N THR A 362 14.55 16.82 -7.37
CA THR A 362 15.30 16.18 -8.46
C THR A 362 15.03 16.88 -9.78
N ARG A 363 15.96 16.78 -10.74
CA ARG A 363 15.83 17.30 -12.11
C ARG A 363 14.96 16.43 -13.00
N MET A 364 14.68 15.19 -12.59
CA MET A 364 13.77 14.28 -13.28
C MET A 364 12.32 14.67 -12.96
N ASN A 365 11.67 15.44 -13.83
CA ASN A 365 10.35 16.02 -13.56
C ASN A 365 9.28 14.99 -13.15
N CYS A 366 9.27 13.80 -13.75
CA CYS A 366 8.36 12.73 -13.38
C CYS A 366 8.61 12.22 -11.94
N LEU A 367 9.87 12.06 -11.57
CA LEU A 367 10.25 11.62 -10.23
C LEU A 367 9.98 12.72 -9.19
N HIS A 368 10.28 14.00 -9.53
CA HIS A 368 9.93 15.15 -8.69
C HIS A 368 8.45 15.17 -8.33
N HIS A 369 7.55 15.07 -9.31
CA HIS A 369 6.11 15.09 -9.06
C HIS A 369 5.64 13.90 -8.24
N ALA A 370 6.15 12.69 -8.52
CA ALA A 370 5.76 11.50 -7.80
C ALA A 370 6.24 11.51 -6.34
N LEU A 371 7.49 11.94 -6.08
CA LEU A 371 8.05 12.06 -4.74
C LEU A 371 7.39 13.21 -3.94
N SER A 372 7.26 14.40 -4.54
CA SER A 372 6.62 15.54 -3.88
C SER A 372 5.18 15.22 -3.49
N GLN A 373 4.42 14.58 -4.38
CA GLN A 373 3.06 14.14 -4.07
C GLN A 373 3.04 13.13 -2.91
N SER A 374 3.97 12.16 -2.90
CA SER A 374 4.09 11.19 -1.81
C SER A 374 4.36 11.86 -0.46
N LEU A 375 5.25 12.87 -0.46
CA LEU A 375 5.62 13.63 0.74
C LEU A 375 4.57 14.66 1.18
N ASP A 376 3.78 15.19 0.25
CA ASP A 376 2.73 16.17 0.56
C ASP A 376 1.45 15.51 1.08
N PHE A 377 1.08 14.34 0.54
CA PHE A 377 -0.21 13.71 0.77
C PHE A 377 -0.15 12.30 1.40
N ALA A 378 1.03 11.78 1.72
CA ALA A 378 1.22 10.36 2.07
C ALA A 378 0.60 9.41 1.02
N TYR A 379 0.53 9.84 -0.23
CA TYR A 379 -0.18 9.12 -1.28
C TYR A 379 0.42 9.34 -2.66
N ALA A 380 0.54 8.28 -3.41
CA ALA A 380 0.68 8.27 -4.86
C ALA A 380 -0.16 7.11 -5.40
N HIS A 381 -0.77 7.26 -6.57
CA HIS A 381 -1.51 6.13 -7.15
C HIS A 381 -0.54 5.06 -7.68
N HIS A 382 -1.05 3.84 -7.88
CA HIS A 382 -0.21 2.66 -8.17
C HIS A 382 0.80 2.86 -9.30
N ILE A 383 0.42 3.56 -10.37
CA ILE A 383 1.32 3.78 -11.52
C ILE A 383 2.48 4.72 -11.19
N GLN A 384 2.27 5.74 -10.37
CA GLN A 384 3.38 6.56 -9.87
C GLN A 384 4.33 5.73 -9.01
N ARG A 385 3.78 4.88 -8.12
CA ARG A 385 4.58 3.96 -7.30
C ARG A 385 5.34 2.96 -8.17
N LEU A 386 4.67 2.28 -9.10
CA LEU A 386 5.26 1.22 -9.92
C LEU A 386 6.17 1.76 -11.03
N MET A 387 5.62 2.62 -11.90
CA MET A 387 6.26 2.96 -13.18
C MET A 387 7.12 4.22 -13.13
N VAL A 388 7.03 5.03 -12.08
CA VAL A 388 7.91 6.18 -11.87
C VAL A 388 8.94 5.85 -10.80
N ILE A 389 8.52 5.75 -9.53
CA ILE A 389 9.43 5.55 -8.39
C ILE A 389 10.04 4.15 -8.42
N GLY A 390 9.24 3.11 -8.51
CA GLY A 390 9.69 1.72 -8.54
C GLY A 390 10.56 1.41 -9.75
N ASN A 391 10.17 1.86 -10.95
CA ASN A 391 10.97 1.71 -12.16
C ASN A 391 12.32 2.43 -12.04
N PHE A 392 12.36 3.63 -11.45
CA PHE A 392 13.62 4.32 -11.16
C PHE A 392 14.50 3.48 -10.23
N CYS A 393 13.96 2.99 -9.11
CA CYS A 393 14.70 2.16 -8.15
C CYS A 393 15.22 0.85 -8.79
N LEU A 394 14.39 0.20 -9.63
CA LEU A 394 14.78 -0.99 -10.39
C LEU A 394 15.97 -0.72 -11.31
N LEU A 395 15.87 0.33 -12.13
CA LEU A 395 16.86 0.67 -13.13
C LEU A 395 18.16 1.21 -12.54
N THR A 396 18.11 1.80 -11.35
CA THR A 396 19.26 2.31 -10.61
C THR A 396 19.83 1.32 -9.59
N GLU A 397 19.25 0.13 -9.50
CA GLU A 397 19.73 -0.96 -8.62
C GLU A 397 19.74 -0.57 -7.14
N ILE A 398 18.68 0.12 -6.68
CA ILE A 398 18.49 0.41 -5.26
C ILE A 398 18.19 -0.89 -4.51
N ALA A 399 18.81 -1.06 -3.34
CA ALA A 399 18.61 -2.23 -2.49
C ALA A 399 17.12 -2.38 -2.12
N PRO A 400 16.53 -3.59 -2.23
CA PRO A 400 15.12 -3.80 -1.93
C PRO A 400 14.72 -3.34 -0.52
N ASP A 401 15.56 -3.55 0.48
CA ASP A 401 15.29 -3.15 1.86
C ASP A 401 15.18 -1.62 2.04
N GLU A 402 15.90 -0.84 1.26
CA GLU A 402 15.82 0.62 1.25
C GLU A 402 14.45 1.07 0.70
N VAL A 403 14.03 0.42 -0.40
CA VAL A 403 12.76 0.74 -1.07
C VAL A 403 11.57 0.30 -0.22
N ASP A 404 11.58 -0.93 0.30
CA ASP A 404 10.53 -1.46 1.18
C ASP A 404 10.32 -0.53 2.40
N LYS A 405 11.40 -0.12 3.09
CA LYS A 405 11.31 0.78 4.24
C LYS A 405 10.74 2.14 3.88
N TRP A 406 11.14 2.71 2.75
CA TRP A 406 10.64 4.01 2.32
C TRP A 406 9.17 3.93 1.91
N TYR A 407 8.75 2.91 1.14
CA TYR A 407 7.35 2.72 0.73
C TYR A 407 6.45 2.44 1.94
N LEU A 408 6.90 1.55 2.84
CA LEU A 408 6.17 1.25 4.05
C LEU A 408 6.01 2.49 4.93
N GLY A 409 7.02 3.34 4.99
CA GLY A 409 6.97 4.59 5.76
C GLY A 409 6.09 5.65 5.13
N VAL A 410 6.23 5.94 3.83
CA VAL A 410 5.68 7.15 3.19
C VAL A 410 4.19 7.09 2.90
N TYR A 411 3.62 5.93 2.59
CA TYR A 411 2.23 5.84 2.19
C TYR A 411 1.29 5.54 3.36
N VAL A 412 0.20 6.30 3.44
CA VAL A 412 -0.84 6.16 4.48
C VAL A 412 -1.45 4.76 4.52
N ASP A 413 -1.56 4.10 3.38
CA ASP A 413 -2.15 2.80 3.18
C ASP A 413 -1.17 1.62 3.26
N ALA A 414 0.12 1.89 3.45
CA ALA A 414 1.14 0.85 3.44
C ALA A 414 1.13 0.04 4.75
N ILE A 415 0.89 -1.25 4.61
CA ILE A 415 1.04 -2.31 5.61
C ILE A 415 1.88 -3.40 4.94
N GLU A 416 2.71 -4.11 5.68
CA GLU A 416 3.75 -4.98 5.13
C GLU A 416 3.23 -6.01 4.12
N TRP A 417 2.07 -6.64 4.40
CA TRP A 417 1.54 -7.68 3.52
C TRP A 417 1.14 -7.19 2.12
N VAL A 418 0.67 -5.93 2.01
CA VAL A 418 0.29 -5.36 0.70
C VAL A 418 1.47 -4.63 0.07
N GLU A 419 2.35 -4.07 0.89
CA GLU A 419 3.44 -3.23 0.42
C GLU A 419 4.59 -4.09 -0.13
N MET A 420 5.12 -5.05 0.63
CA MET A 420 6.32 -5.81 0.28
C MET A 420 6.20 -6.59 -1.05
N PRO A 421 5.11 -7.32 -1.37
CA PRO A 421 4.98 -7.95 -2.69
C PRO A 421 4.85 -6.94 -3.84
N ASN A 422 4.29 -5.75 -3.60
CA ASN A 422 4.20 -4.70 -4.61
C ASN A 422 5.54 -4.01 -4.85
N THR A 423 6.37 -3.81 -3.84
CA THR A 423 7.71 -3.21 -4.00
C THR A 423 8.73 -4.26 -4.40
N ARG A 424 9.05 -5.20 -3.53
CA ARG A 424 10.08 -6.23 -3.74
C ARG A 424 9.78 -7.12 -4.93
N GLY A 425 8.52 -7.56 -5.07
CA GLY A 425 8.07 -8.42 -6.16
C GLY A 425 7.77 -7.68 -7.46
N MET A 426 6.77 -6.79 -7.44
CA MET A 426 6.28 -6.18 -8.67
C MET A 426 7.18 -5.05 -9.17
N ALA A 427 7.56 -4.10 -8.32
CA ALA A 427 8.31 -2.92 -8.74
C ALA A 427 9.80 -3.23 -9.00
N LEU A 428 10.44 -4.00 -8.13
CA LEU A 428 11.88 -4.26 -8.17
C LEU A 428 12.25 -5.62 -8.81
N PHE A 429 11.26 -6.50 -9.05
CA PHE A 429 11.53 -7.87 -9.51
C PHE A 429 12.59 -8.59 -8.66
N ALA A 430 12.76 -8.16 -7.41
CA ALA A 430 13.75 -8.69 -6.51
C ALA A 430 13.39 -10.10 -6.00
N ASP A 431 12.12 -10.51 -6.12
CA ASP A 431 11.64 -11.86 -5.79
C ASP A 431 11.95 -12.91 -6.88
N GLY A 432 12.62 -12.50 -7.98
CA GLY A 432 12.96 -13.39 -9.07
C GLY A 432 11.78 -13.89 -9.91
N GLY A 433 10.60 -13.26 -9.74
CA GLY A 433 9.42 -13.55 -10.56
C GLY A 433 8.31 -14.32 -9.84
N ILE A 434 8.27 -14.31 -8.51
CA ILE A 434 7.17 -14.91 -7.73
C ILE A 434 5.86 -14.14 -7.98
N VAL A 435 5.87 -12.80 -7.85
CA VAL A 435 4.69 -11.96 -8.12
C VAL A 435 4.44 -11.77 -9.60
N GLY A 436 5.46 -11.43 -10.37
CA GLY A 436 5.34 -11.10 -11.78
C GLY A 436 6.34 -11.83 -12.64
N THR A 437 5.91 -12.40 -13.78
CA THR A 437 6.76 -13.21 -14.66
C THR A 437 7.83 -12.42 -15.44
N LYS A 438 7.83 -11.10 -15.37
CA LYS A 438 8.83 -10.22 -15.98
C LYS A 438 8.99 -8.95 -15.16
N PRO A 439 10.18 -8.30 -15.19
CA PRO A 439 10.33 -6.98 -14.59
C PRO A 439 9.45 -5.93 -15.30
N TYR A 440 8.93 -4.99 -14.52
CA TYR A 440 8.19 -3.82 -15.03
C TYR A 440 9.15 -2.69 -15.42
N ALA A 441 10.29 -3.05 -16.02
CA ALA A 441 11.26 -2.09 -16.53
C ALA A 441 10.70 -1.32 -17.73
N ALA A 442 10.83 0.01 -17.71
CA ALA A 442 10.38 0.88 -18.78
C ALA A 442 11.33 2.06 -19.00
N SER A 443 11.50 2.46 -20.27
CA SER A 443 12.18 3.71 -20.62
C SER A 443 11.26 4.92 -20.40
N GLY A 444 11.80 6.13 -20.52
CA GLY A 444 11.03 7.36 -20.46
C GLY A 444 9.87 7.45 -21.44
N SER A 445 9.87 6.62 -22.50
CA SER A 445 8.77 6.58 -23.47
C SER A 445 7.42 6.22 -22.84
N TYR A 446 7.41 5.34 -21.83
CA TYR A 446 6.18 5.03 -21.09
C TYR A 446 5.64 6.25 -20.34
N ILE A 447 6.52 6.97 -19.63
CA ILE A 447 6.16 8.19 -18.90
C ILE A 447 5.61 9.25 -19.86
N ASN A 448 6.27 9.46 -21.00
CA ASN A 448 5.81 10.41 -22.01
C ASN A 448 4.46 10.03 -22.63
N LYS A 449 4.18 8.73 -22.76
CA LYS A 449 2.90 8.22 -23.24
C LYS A 449 1.77 8.48 -22.25
N MET A 450 2.02 8.36 -20.94
CA MET A 450 0.99 8.39 -19.89
C MET A 450 0.89 9.73 -19.16
N SER A 451 1.84 10.66 -19.38
CA SER A 451 1.87 11.93 -18.67
C SER A 451 2.22 13.11 -19.58
N ASP A 452 2.15 14.31 -19.01
CA ASP A 452 2.65 15.55 -19.60
C ASP A 452 4.01 15.99 -18.99
N TYR A 453 4.58 15.22 -18.07
CA TYR A 453 5.82 15.56 -17.34
C TYR A 453 7.03 15.81 -18.23
N CYS A 454 7.16 15.09 -19.34
CA CYS A 454 8.35 15.16 -20.20
C CYS A 454 8.46 16.49 -20.96
N GLY A 455 7.33 17.21 -21.13
CA GLY A 455 7.31 18.49 -21.86
C GLY A 455 8.07 19.62 -21.18
N SER A 456 8.15 19.61 -19.85
CA SER A 456 8.86 20.60 -19.02
C SER A 456 10.08 20.02 -18.28
N CYS A 457 10.50 18.79 -18.62
CA CYS A 457 11.62 18.13 -17.96
C CYS A 457 12.96 18.73 -18.37
N HIS A 458 13.91 18.78 -17.41
CA HIS A 458 15.30 19.13 -17.71
C HIS A 458 15.93 18.18 -18.75
N TYR A 459 15.61 16.89 -18.68
CA TYR A 459 16.12 15.86 -19.59
C TYR A 459 15.23 15.69 -20.83
N LYS A 460 15.86 15.37 -21.95
CA LYS A 460 15.20 15.24 -23.24
C LYS A 460 14.79 13.82 -23.53
N ILE A 461 13.49 13.60 -23.61
CA ILE A 461 12.89 12.25 -23.76
C ILE A 461 13.30 11.52 -25.03
N LYS A 462 13.62 12.25 -26.12
CA LYS A 462 14.03 11.63 -27.40
C LYS A 462 15.50 11.19 -27.40
N GLU A 463 16.32 11.72 -26.52
CA GLU A 463 17.75 11.41 -26.43
C GLU A 463 17.97 10.16 -25.59
N ARG A 464 18.86 9.27 -26.05
CA ARG A 464 19.24 8.02 -25.38
C ARG A 464 20.64 8.06 -24.79
N SER A 465 21.48 8.98 -25.27
CA SER A 465 22.86 9.21 -24.82
C SER A 465 23.20 10.70 -24.79
N GLY A 466 24.20 11.08 -23.99
CA GLY A 466 24.63 12.45 -23.78
C GLY A 466 24.09 13.07 -22.49
N ALA A 467 24.63 14.25 -22.14
CA ALA A 467 24.41 14.90 -20.83
C ALA A 467 22.95 15.26 -20.52
N LEU A 468 22.12 15.50 -21.54
CA LEU A 468 20.71 15.84 -21.38
C LEU A 468 19.77 14.68 -21.73
N ALA A 469 20.31 13.50 -22.03
CA ALA A 469 19.48 12.33 -22.30
C ALA A 469 18.63 11.95 -21.07
N CYS A 470 17.37 11.54 -21.32
CA CYS A 470 16.51 11.05 -20.24
C CYS A 470 17.17 9.86 -19.52
N PRO A 471 17.44 9.97 -18.20
CA PRO A 471 18.09 8.90 -17.46
C PRO A 471 17.41 7.53 -17.61
N LEU A 472 16.06 7.50 -17.62
CA LEU A 472 15.32 6.25 -17.80
C LEU A 472 15.60 5.59 -19.16
N ASN A 473 16.01 6.32 -20.20
CA ASN A 473 16.32 5.71 -21.50
C ASN A 473 17.62 4.93 -21.48
N SER A 474 18.70 5.52 -20.95
CA SER A 474 20.01 4.87 -20.90
C SER A 474 20.03 3.77 -19.84
N LEU A 475 19.48 4.04 -18.64
CA LEU A 475 19.39 3.07 -17.54
C LEU A 475 18.55 1.84 -17.91
N TYR A 476 17.47 2.00 -18.68
CA TYR A 476 16.65 0.89 -19.17
C TYR A 476 17.48 -0.09 -20.02
N TRP A 477 18.25 0.41 -20.98
CA TRP A 477 19.06 -0.45 -21.83
C TRP A 477 20.23 -1.08 -21.09
N ARG A 478 20.84 -0.33 -20.14
CA ARG A 478 21.84 -0.88 -19.24
C ARG A 478 21.28 -2.02 -18.38
N PHE A 479 20.08 -1.85 -17.81
CA PHE A 479 19.39 -2.89 -17.05
C PHE A 479 19.17 -4.14 -17.90
N MET A 480 18.65 -3.99 -19.10
CA MET A 480 18.43 -5.10 -20.03
C MET A 480 19.76 -5.80 -20.40
N ASP A 481 20.79 -5.05 -20.68
CA ASP A 481 22.10 -5.60 -21.03
C ASP A 481 22.74 -6.38 -19.87
N LYS A 482 22.78 -5.77 -18.68
CA LYS A 482 23.32 -6.39 -17.46
C LYS A 482 22.65 -7.70 -17.08
N HIS A 483 21.33 -7.73 -17.16
CA HIS A 483 20.53 -8.89 -16.74
C HIS A 483 20.18 -9.84 -17.90
N ARG A 484 20.89 -9.74 -19.04
CA ARG A 484 20.65 -10.56 -20.24
C ARG A 484 20.63 -12.06 -19.93
N ALA A 485 21.58 -12.55 -19.16
CA ALA A 485 21.70 -13.98 -18.84
C ALA A 485 20.43 -14.53 -18.16
N GLN A 486 19.82 -13.75 -17.27
CA GLN A 486 18.62 -14.14 -16.53
C GLN A 486 17.32 -13.91 -17.33
N LEU A 487 17.26 -12.84 -18.14
CA LEU A 487 16.01 -12.33 -18.70
C LEU A 487 15.80 -12.66 -20.17
N SER A 488 16.86 -12.95 -20.96
CA SER A 488 16.75 -13.14 -22.41
C SER A 488 15.90 -14.34 -22.82
N HIS A 489 15.80 -15.36 -21.98
CA HIS A 489 14.98 -16.55 -22.21
C HIS A 489 13.49 -16.32 -21.95
N ASN A 490 13.10 -15.19 -21.37
CA ASN A 490 11.70 -14.88 -21.10
C ASN A 490 10.99 -14.45 -22.41
N PRO A 491 9.99 -15.22 -22.91
CA PRO A 491 9.34 -14.94 -24.18
C PRO A 491 8.62 -13.60 -24.22
N ARG A 492 8.22 -13.05 -23.05
CA ARG A 492 7.51 -11.76 -22.97
C ARG A 492 8.42 -10.55 -23.25
N ILE A 493 9.74 -10.71 -23.17
CA ILE A 493 10.73 -9.63 -23.35
C ILE A 493 11.82 -9.98 -24.37
N ALA A 494 11.83 -11.18 -24.92
CA ALA A 494 12.82 -11.62 -25.90
C ALA A 494 12.95 -10.70 -27.14
N MET A 495 11.84 -10.07 -27.57
CA MET A 495 11.86 -9.10 -28.67
C MET A 495 12.70 -7.86 -28.36
N LEU A 496 12.77 -7.43 -27.09
CA LEU A 496 13.58 -6.29 -26.67
C LEU A 496 15.07 -6.55 -26.88
N TYR A 497 15.53 -7.77 -26.57
CA TYR A 497 16.91 -8.18 -26.80
C TYR A 497 17.25 -8.20 -28.30
N ARG A 498 16.35 -8.70 -29.16
CA ARG A 498 16.52 -8.61 -30.61
C ARG A 498 16.64 -7.16 -31.11
N THR A 499 15.91 -6.25 -30.49
CA THR A 499 16.01 -4.81 -30.83
C THR A 499 17.35 -4.24 -30.37
N TRP A 500 17.81 -4.60 -29.17
CA TRP A 500 19.09 -4.18 -28.64
C TRP A 500 20.26 -4.68 -29.49
N ASP A 501 20.22 -5.94 -29.91
CA ASP A 501 21.25 -6.56 -30.75
C ASP A 501 21.38 -5.93 -32.14
N LYS A 502 20.28 -5.37 -32.68
CA LYS A 502 20.28 -4.63 -33.95
C LYS A 502 20.75 -3.19 -33.84
N THR A 503 20.90 -2.67 -32.61
CA THR A 503 21.41 -1.31 -32.39
C THR A 503 22.92 -1.27 -32.71
N ASP A 504 23.35 -0.25 -33.45
CA ASP A 504 24.76 -0.04 -33.77
C ASP A 504 25.65 -0.09 -32.54
N GLU A 505 26.84 -0.68 -32.65
CA GLU A 505 27.74 -0.87 -31.52
C GLU A 505 28.17 0.43 -30.88
N THR A 506 28.51 1.45 -31.67
CA THR A 506 28.89 2.77 -31.19
C THR A 506 27.76 3.42 -30.41
N ALA A 507 26.52 3.30 -30.92
CA ALA A 507 25.33 3.78 -30.24
C ALA A 507 25.07 3.02 -28.93
N ARG A 508 25.27 1.68 -28.89
CA ARG A 508 25.15 0.88 -27.66
C ARG A 508 26.14 1.34 -26.60
N GLN A 509 27.41 1.49 -26.99
CA GLN A 509 28.47 1.96 -26.07
C GLN A 509 28.18 3.35 -25.53
N ALA A 510 27.71 4.28 -26.38
CA ALA A 510 27.32 5.62 -25.95
C ALA A 510 26.16 5.61 -24.93
N ILE A 511 25.15 4.74 -25.13
CA ILE A 511 24.03 4.58 -24.20
C ILE A 511 24.51 4.01 -22.86
N LEU A 512 25.34 2.96 -22.88
CA LEU A 512 25.87 2.33 -21.66
C LEU A 512 26.76 3.30 -20.89
N ALA A 513 27.67 4.04 -21.56
CA ALA A 513 28.50 5.05 -20.95
C ALA A 513 27.66 6.18 -20.28
N THR A 514 26.58 6.61 -20.93
CA THR A 514 25.66 7.59 -20.37
C THR A 514 24.96 7.04 -19.12
N ALA A 515 24.54 5.78 -19.14
CA ALA A 515 23.94 5.13 -17.96
C ALA A 515 24.91 5.08 -16.77
N GLU A 516 26.17 4.72 -16.99
CA GLU A 516 27.19 4.71 -15.93
C GLU A 516 27.44 6.13 -15.38
N GLN A 517 27.43 7.16 -16.23
CA GLN A 517 27.51 8.55 -15.77
C GLN A 517 26.33 8.94 -14.88
N HIS A 518 25.10 8.56 -15.25
CA HIS A 518 23.91 8.80 -14.44
C HIS A 518 24.01 8.09 -13.07
N LEU A 519 24.49 6.85 -13.05
CA LEU A 519 24.68 6.11 -11.81
C LEU A 519 25.80 6.70 -10.92
N ALA A 520 26.88 7.20 -11.51
CA ALA A 520 27.96 7.88 -10.79
C ALA A 520 27.51 9.22 -10.19
N GLN A 521 26.49 9.85 -10.79
CA GLN A 521 25.94 11.15 -10.38
C GLN A 521 24.51 11.03 -9.86
N LEU A 522 24.14 9.88 -9.28
CA LEU A 522 22.77 9.54 -8.90
C LEU A 522 22.10 10.62 -8.03
N GLU A 523 22.86 11.21 -7.09
CA GLU A 523 22.40 12.28 -6.19
C GLU A 523 22.12 13.62 -6.89
N ARG A 524 22.47 13.76 -8.17
CA ARG A 524 22.31 15.01 -8.94
C ARG A 524 21.26 14.93 -10.05
N LEU A 525 20.61 13.78 -10.20
CA LEU A 525 19.59 13.54 -11.23
C LEU A 525 18.24 14.33 -11.00
#